data_1e3819107ae599e33c1b1d2d63d1303a
#
_entry.id   1e3819107ae599e33c1b1d2d63d1303a
#
_cell.length_a   1.000
_cell.length_b   1.000
_cell.length_c   1.000
_cell.angle_alpha   90.00
_cell.angle_beta   90.00
_cell.angle_gamma   90.00
#
_symmetry.space_group_name_H-M   'P 1'
#
loop_
_entity.id
_entity.type
_entity.pdbx_description
1 polymer ?
#
loop_
_entity_poly.entity_id
_entity_poly.type
_entity_poly.pdbx_seq_one_letter_code
_entity_poly.pdbx_strand_id
1 'polypeptide(L)'
;MAQARTIDANQAKAMFAFISNNKNAKRNAAMFALSYYCGLRVKEISCLTIGDLLTKDGSIKTAVYLDASKTKGKKGREFFINSGAKKHLAALIKSLTYKQPHYPLIQVMGKPKAFTPNSLCIAFRNLYESAGFYGCTSHSGRRSLASSLCEKGVSIRIIQKVGGWSSLQSVMPYLDANEEMIKNALELQV
;
A
#
# COMPACT_ATOMS: atom_id res chain seq x y z
N MET A 1 -6.70 19.12 9.98
CA MET A 1 -6.73 18.58 8.60
C MET A 1 -7.72 17.43 8.57
N ALA A 2 -8.64 17.41 7.60
CA ALA A 2 -9.57 16.30 7.43
C ALA A 2 -8.82 14.99 7.20
N GLN A 3 -9.32 13.91 7.79
CA GLN A 3 -8.74 12.59 7.62
C GLN A 3 -8.96 12.11 6.18
N ALA A 4 -7.95 11.43 5.59
CA ALA A 4 -8.07 10.86 4.26
C ALA A 4 -9.20 9.80 4.22
N ARG A 5 -10.05 9.83 3.21
CA ARG A 5 -11.14 8.86 3.02
C ARG A 5 -10.60 7.44 2.88
N THR A 6 -11.29 6.46 3.45
CA THR A 6 -11.04 5.02 3.24
C THR A 6 -11.74 4.52 1.98
N ILE A 7 -11.31 3.37 1.49
CA ILE A 7 -11.81 2.68 0.30
C ILE A 7 -12.14 1.24 0.72
N ASP A 8 -13.36 0.80 0.54
CA ASP A 8 -13.78 -0.57 0.78
C ASP A 8 -13.31 -1.54 -0.32
N ALA A 9 -13.60 -2.83 -0.16
CA ALA A 9 -13.16 -3.86 -1.09
C ALA A 9 -13.77 -3.72 -2.51
N ASN A 10 -15.02 -3.28 -2.63
CA ASN A 10 -15.69 -3.08 -3.91
C ASN A 10 -15.12 -1.84 -4.61
N GLN A 11 -14.91 -0.77 -3.87
CA GLN A 11 -14.25 0.43 -4.37
C GLN A 11 -12.81 0.16 -4.81
N ALA A 12 -12.08 -0.71 -4.10
CA ALA A 12 -10.74 -1.13 -4.52
C ALA A 12 -10.76 -1.93 -5.82
N LYS A 13 -11.74 -2.83 -6.01
CA LYS A 13 -11.95 -3.52 -7.29
C LYS A 13 -12.24 -2.54 -8.43
N ALA A 14 -13.15 -1.57 -8.19
CA ALA A 14 -13.45 -0.52 -9.17
C ALA A 14 -12.21 0.32 -9.51
N MET A 15 -11.39 0.64 -8.50
CA MET A 15 -10.13 1.36 -8.69
C MET A 15 -9.14 0.59 -9.58
N PHE A 16 -8.94 -0.72 -9.33
CA PHE A 16 -8.11 -1.57 -10.19
C PHE A 16 -8.66 -1.68 -11.62
N ALA A 17 -9.97 -1.80 -11.79
CA ALA A 17 -10.63 -1.82 -13.09
C ALA A 17 -10.40 -0.50 -13.85
N PHE A 18 -10.58 0.65 -13.18
CA PHE A 18 -10.27 1.95 -13.76
C PHE A 18 -8.80 2.05 -14.19
N ILE A 19 -7.88 1.64 -13.29
CA ILE A 19 -6.44 1.68 -13.56
C ILE A 19 -6.06 0.84 -14.80
N SER A 20 -6.72 -0.31 -15.02
CA SER A 20 -6.39 -1.23 -16.12
C SER A 20 -6.53 -0.58 -17.51
N ASN A 21 -7.37 0.43 -17.64
CA ASN A 21 -7.62 1.17 -18.89
C ASN A 21 -6.68 2.38 -19.07
N ASN A 22 -5.75 2.63 -18.14
CA ASN A 22 -4.88 3.79 -18.19
C ASN A 22 -3.54 3.51 -18.87
N LYS A 23 -2.96 4.54 -19.52
CA LYS A 23 -1.64 4.47 -20.17
C LYS A 23 -0.52 3.89 -19.28
N ASN A 24 -0.59 4.10 -17.97
CA ASN A 24 0.41 3.62 -17.01
C ASN A 24 -0.18 2.53 -16.09
N ALA A 25 -1.08 1.69 -16.62
CA ALA A 25 -1.86 0.73 -15.85
C ALA A 25 -1.01 -0.11 -14.88
N LYS A 26 0.04 -0.77 -15.34
CA LYS A 26 0.87 -1.66 -14.52
C LYS A 26 1.59 -0.91 -13.38
N ARG A 27 2.13 0.28 -13.66
CA ARG A 27 2.77 1.12 -12.65
C ARG A 27 1.76 1.61 -11.60
N ASN A 28 0.63 2.13 -12.06
CA ASN A 28 -0.39 2.68 -11.17
C ASN A 28 -1.04 1.57 -10.32
N ALA A 29 -1.26 0.38 -10.90
CA ALA A 29 -1.77 -0.77 -10.16
C ALA A 29 -0.79 -1.25 -9.07
N ALA A 30 0.51 -1.32 -9.37
CA ALA A 30 1.53 -1.66 -8.38
C ALA A 30 1.65 -0.60 -7.28
N MET A 31 1.62 0.68 -7.65
CA MET A 31 1.62 1.81 -6.72
C MET A 31 0.43 1.75 -5.77
N PHE A 32 -0.79 1.56 -6.29
CA PHE A 32 -2.00 1.40 -5.50
C PHE A 32 -1.95 0.14 -4.63
N ALA A 33 -1.50 -1.00 -5.17
CA ALA A 33 -1.38 -2.26 -4.44
C ALA A 33 -0.41 -2.16 -3.24
N LEU A 34 0.73 -1.48 -3.39
CA LEU A 34 1.67 -1.25 -2.29
C LEU A 34 1.05 -0.43 -1.15
N SER A 35 0.21 0.56 -1.48
CA SER A 35 -0.52 1.34 -0.49
C SER A 35 -1.66 0.55 0.14
N TYR A 36 -2.52 -0.09 -0.66
CA TYR A 36 -3.75 -0.74 -0.24
C TYR A 36 -3.53 -2.11 0.41
N TYR A 37 -2.69 -2.97 -0.19
CA TYR A 37 -2.46 -4.32 0.31
C TYR A 37 -1.27 -4.45 1.27
N CYS A 38 -0.25 -3.58 1.14
CA CYS A 38 0.96 -3.65 1.96
C CYS A 38 1.04 -2.51 2.99
N GLY A 39 0.14 -1.53 2.93
CA GLY A 39 0.09 -0.40 3.85
C GLY A 39 1.32 0.51 3.83
N LEU A 40 2.03 0.61 2.71
CA LEU A 40 3.24 1.42 2.62
C LEU A 40 2.93 2.93 2.55
N ARG A 41 3.81 3.72 3.14
CA ARG A 41 3.81 5.17 3.00
C ARG A 41 4.42 5.58 1.66
N VAL A 42 4.02 6.75 1.14
CA VAL A 42 4.54 7.28 -0.12
C VAL A 42 6.07 7.35 -0.15
N LYS A 43 6.70 7.80 0.93
CA LYS A 43 8.16 7.82 1.03
C LYS A 43 8.75 6.41 0.89
N GLU A 44 8.15 5.43 1.54
CA GLU A 44 8.59 4.03 1.47
C GLU A 44 8.45 3.50 0.04
N ILE A 45 7.30 3.73 -0.61
CA ILE A 45 7.05 3.33 -2.00
C ILE A 45 8.06 3.98 -2.96
N SER A 46 8.36 5.27 -2.78
CA SER A 46 9.28 6.01 -3.65
C SER A 46 10.74 5.55 -3.54
N CYS A 47 11.12 4.94 -2.41
CA CYS A 47 12.49 4.47 -2.15
C CYS A 47 12.70 2.98 -2.45
N LEU A 48 11.63 2.24 -2.86
CA LEU A 48 11.78 0.82 -3.21
C LEU A 48 12.54 0.65 -4.51
N THR A 49 13.48 -0.30 -4.51
CA THR A 49 14.15 -0.78 -5.71
C THR A 49 13.59 -2.13 -6.14
N ILE A 50 13.88 -2.54 -7.36
CA ILE A 50 13.49 -3.87 -7.87
C ILE A 50 14.13 -4.98 -7.02
N GLY A 51 15.40 -4.82 -6.65
CA GLY A 51 16.14 -5.79 -5.84
C GLY A 51 15.64 -5.92 -4.39
N ASP A 52 14.98 -4.89 -3.85
CA ASP A 52 14.34 -5.04 -2.53
C ASP A 52 13.26 -6.15 -2.55
N LEU A 53 12.55 -6.30 -3.67
CA LEU A 53 11.41 -7.19 -3.80
C LEU A 53 11.76 -8.59 -4.28
N LEU A 54 12.89 -8.78 -4.97
CA LEU A 54 13.23 -10.05 -5.60
C LEU A 54 14.14 -10.88 -4.71
N THR A 55 13.89 -12.18 -4.69
CA THR A 55 14.79 -13.19 -4.18
C THR A 55 15.90 -13.47 -5.21
N LYS A 56 16.89 -14.30 -4.84
CA LYS A 56 17.99 -14.66 -5.75
C LYS A 56 17.54 -15.40 -7.00
N ASP A 57 16.45 -16.16 -6.90
CA ASP A 57 15.82 -16.90 -8.02
C ASP A 57 14.85 -16.04 -8.84
N GLY A 58 14.72 -14.74 -8.52
CA GLY A 58 13.88 -13.80 -9.26
C GLY A 58 12.39 -13.82 -8.87
N SER A 59 12.00 -14.59 -7.87
CA SER A 59 10.63 -14.57 -7.35
C SER A 59 10.40 -13.36 -6.43
N ILE A 60 9.13 -12.95 -6.25
CA ILE A 60 8.80 -11.86 -5.35
C ILE A 60 8.75 -12.36 -3.91
N LYS A 61 9.50 -11.72 -3.02
CA LYS A 61 9.53 -11.98 -1.58
C LYS A 61 8.13 -11.84 -0.97
N THR A 62 7.86 -12.59 0.09
CA THR A 62 6.65 -12.42 0.92
C THR A 62 6.85 -11.39 2.04
N ALA A 63 8.10 -11.19 2.47
CA ALA A 63 8.51 -10.20 3.45
C ALA A 63 9.71 -9.41 2.94
N VAL A 64 9.69 -8.08 3.14
CA VAL A 64 10.72 -7.16 2.67
C VAL A 64 11.13 -6.25 3.82
N TYR A 65 12.43 -6.19 4.08
CA TYR A 65 12.98 -5.27 5.07
C TYR A 65 13.27 -3.90 4.44
N LEU A 66 12.76 -2.86 5.07
CA LEU A 66 13.04 -1.47 4.74
C LEU A 66 14.07 -0.91 5.70
N ASP A 67 15.21 -0.49 5.17
CA ASP A 67 16.23 0.19 5.95
C ASP A 67 15.71 1.48 6.58
N ALA A 68 16.36 1.92 7.64
CA ALA A 68 16.04 3.15 8.36
C ALA A 68 16.01 4.40 7.45
N SER A 69 16.88 4.44 6.43
CA SER A 69 16.93 5.51 5.43
C SER A 69 15.66 5.63 4.58
N LYS A 70 14.99 4.50 4.33
CA LYS A 70 13.76 4.40 3.53
C LYS A 70 12.50 4.73 4.33
N THR A 71 12.57 4.81 5.66
CA THR A 71 11.42 5.03 6.54
C THR A 71 11.32 6.48 7.05
N LYS A 72 10.14 6.90 7.53
CA LYS A 72 9.96 8.25 8.10
C LYS A 72 10.61 8.41 9.47
N GLY A 73 10.67 7.37 10.29
CA GLY A 73 11.12 7.42 11.69
C GLY A 73 12.56 7.03 11.91
N LYS A 74 13.39 6.90 10.88
CA LYS A 74 14.78 6.43 10.96
C LYS A 74 14.95 5.09 11.70
N LYS A 75 13.90 4.27 11.72
CA LYS A 75 13.91 2.89 12.24
C LYS A 75 13.54 1.95 11.09
N GLY A 76 14.38 0.95 10.83
CA GLY A 76 14.07 -0.09 9.87
C GLY A 76 12.81 -0.84 10.25
N ARG A 77 12.08 -1.32 9.25
CA ARG A 77 10.90 -2.17 9.47
C ARG A 77 10.72 -3.19 8.35
N GLU A 78 10.02 -4.23 8.66
CA GLU A 78 9.56 -5.19 7.67
C GLU A 78 8.14 -4.84 7.19
N PHE A 79 7.83 -5.17 5.93
CA PHE A 79 6.47 -5.19 5.41
C PHE A 79 6.22 -6.48 4.64
N PHE A 80 4.95 -6.85 4.50
CA PHE A 80 4.53 -8.12 3.93
C PHE A 80 3.80 -7.92 2.61
N ILE A 81 4.02 -8.82 1.66
CA ILE A 81 3.43 -8.80 0.34
C ILE A 81 2.47 -9.99 0.24
N ASN A 82 1.16 -9.71 0.19
CA ASN A 82 0.13 -10.72 -0.01
C ASN A 82 -0.03 -11.08 -1.50
N SER A 83 -0.85 -12.10 -1.80
CA SER A 83 -1.11 -12.56 -3.17
C SER A 83 -1.66 -11.47 -4.09
N GLY A 84 -2.54 -10.60 -3.56
CA GLY A 84 -3.09 -9.46 -4.31
C GLY A 84 -2.02 -8.47 -4.77
N ALA A 85 -1.14 -8.06 -3.86
CA ALA A 85 -0.02 -7.18 -4.20
C ALA A 85 0.97 -7.87 -5.15
N LYS A 86 1.30 -9.15 -4.88
CA LYS A 86 2.26 -9.94 -5.66
C LYS A 86 1.91 -9.98 -7.14
N LYS A 87 0.62 -10.15 -7.48
CA LYS A 87 0.11 -10.13 -8.87
C LYS A 87 0.46 -8.83 -9.59
N HIS A 88 0.20 -7.69 -8.97
CA HIS A 88 0.43 -6.38 -9.59
C HIS A 88 1.92 -6.02 -9.68
N LEU A 89 2.70 -6.41 -8.68
CA LEU A 89 4.15 -6.21 -8.67
C LEU A 89 4.83 -7.06 -9.75
N ALA A 90 4.44 -8.32 -9.90
CA ALA A 90 4.96 -9.19 -10.96
C ALA A 90 4.65 -8.62 -12.36
N ALA A 91 3.41 -8.16 -12.58
CA ALA A 91 3.01 -7.55 -13.85
C ALA A 91 3.81 -6.27 -14.15
N LEU A 92 4.08 -5.44 -13.13
CA LEU A 92 4.93 -4.26 -13.29
C LEU A 92 6.36 -4.67 -13.66
N ILE A 93 7.03 -5.50 -12.84
CA ILE A 93 8.43 -5.88 -13.05
C ILE A 93 8.63 -6.50 -14.43
N LYS A 94 7.70 -7.38 -14.86
CA LYS A 94 7.73 -7.97 -16.21
C LYS A 94 7.71 -6.91 -17.31
N SER A 95 7.03 -5.79 -17.10
CA SER A 95 6.83 -4.74 -18.12
C SER A 95 7.88 -3.64 -18.13
N LEU A 96 8.75 -3.57 -17.12
CA LEU A 96 9.78 -2.54 -17.06
C LEU A 96 10.83 -2.72 -18.16
N THR A 97 11.28 -1.62 -18.75
CA THR A 97 12.46 -1.60 -19.63
C THR A 97 13.76 -1.69 -18.83
N TYR A 98 13.81 -0.93 -17.74
CA TYR A 98 14.97 -0.89 -16.84
C TYR A 98 14.72 -1.81 -15.64
N LYS A 99 15.33 -3.02 -15.65
CA LYS A 99 15.02 -4.11 -14.70
C LYS A 99 16.15 -4.45 -13.73
N GLN A 100 17.27 -3.74 -13.78
CA GLN A 100 18.37 -4.07 -12.87
C GLN A 100 17.98 -3.84 -11.41
N PRO A 101 18.52 -4.63 -10.47
CA PRO A 101 18.08 -4.63 -9.07
C PRO A 101 18.16 -3.26 -8.38
N HIS A 102 19.12 -2.43 -8.75
CA HIS A 102 19.32 -1.10 -8.16
C HIS A 102 18.35 -0.03 -8.70
N TYR A 103 17.62 -0.30 -9.79
CA TYR A 103 16.65 0.67 -10.32
C TYR A 103 15.41 0.76 -9.44
N PRO A 104 14.78 1.95 -9.39
CA PRO A 104 13.54 2.14 -8.66
C PRO A 104 12.46 1.18 -9.15
N LEU A 105 11.64 0.68 -8.22
CA LEU A 105 10.48 -0.14 -8.57
C LEU A 105 9.41 0.68 -9.30
N ILE A 106 9.07 1.84 -8.74
CA ILE A 106 8.11 2.78 -9.33
C ILE A 106 8.87 3.86 -10.10
N GLN A 107 8.99 3.65 -11.41
CA GLN A 107 9.77 4.50 -12.30
C GLN A 107 8.92 5.60 -12.93
N VAL A 108 9.54 6.77 -13.12
CA VAL A 108 9.02 7.81 -14.01
C VAL A 108 9.04 7.25 -15.43
N MET A 109 7.98 7.55 -16.21
CA MET A 109 7.81 6.97 -17.54
C MET A 109 9.04 7.20 -18.45
N GLY A 110 9.54 6.10 -19.01
CA GLY A 110 10.66 6.11 -19.97
C GLY A 110 12.05 6.38 -19.34
N LYS A 111 12.16 6.41 -18.00
CA LYS A 111 13.45 6.70 -17.31
C LYS A 111 13.62 5.81 -16.07
N PRO A 112 14.85 5.33 -15.78
CA PRO A 112 15.15 4.58 -14.55
C PRO A 112 15.28 5.53 -13.35
N LYS A 113 14.32 6.42 -13.17
CA LYS A 113 14.30 7.46 -12.12
C LYS A 113 13.10 7.25 -11.20
N ALA A 114 13.33 7.34 -9.89
CA ALA A 114 12.27 7.30 -8.89
C ALA A 114 11.40 8.56 -8.92
N PHE A 115 10.14 8.40 -8.53
CA PHE A 115 9.34 9.54 -8.09
C PHE A 115 9.90 10.10 -6.80
N THR A 116 9.88 11.41 -6.63
CA THR A 116 10.02 12.01 -5.29
C THR A 116 8.75 11.70 -4.46
N PRO A 117 8.84 11.69 -3.12
CA PRO A 117 7.64 11.50 -2.30
C PRO A 117 6.50 12.48 -2.65
N ASN A 118 6.85 13.75 -2.91
CA ASN A 118 5.85 14.76 -3.27
C ASN A 118 5.20 14.48 -4.64
N SER A 119 6.01 14.18 -5.67
CA SER A 119 5.46 13.83 -6.99
C SER A 119 4.61 12.55 -6.96
N LEU A 120 4.94 11.60 -6.09
CA LEU A 120 4.14 10.40 -5.89
C LEU A 120 2.83 10.70 -5.14
N CYS A 121 2.81 11.64 -4.17
CA CYS A 121 1.57 12.14 -3.56
C CYS A 121 0.63 12.75 -4.61
N ILE A 122 1.18 13.59 -5.52
CA ILE A 122 0.42 14.18 -6.62
C ILE A 122 -0.12 13.08 -7.55
N ALA A 123 0.71 12.09 -7.90
CA ALA A 123 0.28 10.97 -8.73
C ALA A 123 -0.87 10.17 -8.11
N PHE A 124 -0.85 9.93 -6.80
CA PHE A 124 -1.96 9.29 -6.07
C PHE A 124 -3.22 10.13 -6.12
N ARG A 125 -3.11 11.44 -5.84
CA ARG A 125 -4.26 12.36 -5.88
C ARG A 125 -4.92 12.33 -7.25
N ASN A 126 -4.15 12.59 -8.31
CA ASN A 126 -4.66 12.61 -9.68
C ASN A 126 -5.30 11.28 -10.06
N LEU A 127 -4.71 10.15 -9.62
CA LEU A 127 -5.24 8.83 -9.89
C LEU A 127 -6.61 8.62 -9.23
N TYR A 128 -6.77 9.02 -7.96
CA TYR A 128 -8.04 8.93 -7.24
C TYR A 128 -9.10 9.87 -7.82
N GLU A 129 -8.75 11.14 -8.07
CA GLU A 129 -9.67 12.13 -8.65
C GLU A 129 -10.16 11.72 -10.04
N SER A 130 -9.25 11.23 -10.90
CA SER A 130 -9.60 10.72 -12.23
C SER A 130 -10.52 9.49 -12.18
N ALA A 131 -10.47 8.71 -11.11
CA ALA A 131 -11.34 7.57 -10.89
C ALA A 131 -12.65 7.94 -10.14
N GLY A 132 -12.88 9.21 -9.83
CA GLY A 132 -14.06 9.68 -9.09
C GLY A 132 -14.00 9.49 -7.57
N PHE A 133 -12.83 9.12 -7.02
CA PHE A 133 -12.64 8.93 -5.58
C PHE A 133 -12.18 10.23 -4.89
N TYR A 134 -13.04 11.22 -4.86
CA TYR A 134 -12.77 12.51 -4.21
C TYR A 134 -12.57 12.36 -2.70
N GLY A 135 -11.66 13.15 -2.13
CA GLY A 135 -11.27 13.08 -0.72
C GLY A 135 -10.28 11.96 -0.39
N CYS A 136 -9.95 11.09 -1.37
CA CYS A 136 -8.88 10.12 -1.24
C CYS A 136 -7.51 10.75 -1.45
N THR A 137 -6.52 10.31 -0.69
CA THR A 137 -5.14 10.77 -0.74
C THR A 137 -4.17 9.58 -0.77
N SER A 138 -2.89 9.87 -0.84
CA SER A 138 -1.84 8.83 -0.72
C SER A 138 -1.87 8.03 0.59
N HIS A 139 -2.63 8.48 1.58
CA HIS A 139 -2.85 7.76 2.84
C HIS A 139 -4.08 6.83 2.82
N SER A 140 -4.98 6.98 1.85
CA SER A 140 -6.26 6.27 1.79
C SER A 140 -6.09 4.75 1.75
N GLY A 141 -5.22 4.21 0.88
CA GLY A 141 -5.00 2.76 0.81
C GLY A 141 -4.50 2.17 2.14
N ARG A 142 -3.55 2.84 2.78
CA ARG A 142 -3.01 2.42 4.08
C ARG A 142 -4.05 2.49 5.21
N ARG A 143 -4.92 3.51 5.20
CA ARG A 143 -6.04 3.60 6.13
C ARG A 143 -7.03 2.47 5.90
N SER A 144 -7.42 2.24 4.65
CA SER A 144 -8.33 1.17 4.26
C SER A 144 -7.84 -0.21 4.72
N LEU A 145 -6.52 -0.48 4.62
CA LEU A 145 -5.94 -1.70 5.16
C LEU A 145 -6.18 -1.83 6.67
N ALA A 146 -5.92 -0.77 7.44
CA ALA A 146 -6.11 -0.80 8.89
C ALA A 146 -7.58 -1.02 9.26
N SER A 147 -8.51 -0.26 8.67
CA SER A 147 -9.95 -0.39 8.91
C SER A 147 -10.45 -1.79 8.53
N SER A 148 -10.10 -2.28 7.33
CA SER A 148 -10.50 -3.62 6.88
C SER A 148 -9.96 -4.76 7.76
N LEU A 149 -8.75 -4.63 8.31
CA LEU A 149 -8.23 -5.62 9.26
C LEU A 149 -8.95 -5.54 10.61
N CYS A 150 -9.31 -4.34 11.06
CA CYS A 150 -10.09 -4.14 12.27
C CYS A 150 -11.48 -4.76 12.14
N GLU A 151 -12.20 -4.48 11.04
CA GLU A 151 -13.52 -5.06 10.73
C GLU A 151 -13.51 -6.60 10.72
N LYS A 152 -12.37 -7.21 10.39
CA LYS A 152 -12.15 -8.66 10.42
C LYS A 152 -11.72 -9.21 11.78
N GLY A 153 -11.75 -8.41 12.84
CA GLY A 153 -11.36 -8.83 14.18
C GLY A 153 -9.86 -9.03 14.41
N VAL A 154 -9.01 -8.54 13.50
CA VAL A 154 -7.56 -8.67 13.67
C VAL A 154 -7.08 -7.79 14.82
N SER A 155 -6.28 -8.35 15.73
CA SER A 155 -5.81 -7.62 16.90
C SER A 155 -5.04 -6.35 16.52
N ILE A 156 -5.22 -5.29 17.32
CA ILE A 156 -4.59 -3.98 17.11
C ILE A 156 -3.06 -4.05 17.02
N ARG A 157 -2.44 -4.98 17.77
CA ARG A 157 -0.97 -5.19 17.72
C ARG A 157 -0.51 -5.74 16.38
N ILE A 158 -1.29 -6.63 15.76
CA ILE A 158 -1.02 -7.16 14.42
C ILE A 158 -1.21 -6.05 13.39
N ILE A 159 -2.30 -5.29 13.47
CA ILE A 159 -2.57 -4.14 12.59
C ILE A 159 -1.42 -3.14 12.67
N GLN A 160 -0.99 -2.78 13.88
CA GLN A 160 0.16 -1.90 14.12
C GLN A 160 1.41 -2.41 13.40
N LYS A 161 1.73 -3.69 13.55
CA LYS A 161 2.92 -4.32 12.96
C LYS A 161 2.84 -4.35 11.43
N VAL A 162 1.72 -4.77 10.87
CA VAL A 162 1.47 -4.83 9.42
C VAL A 162 1.66 -3.45 8.77
N GLY A 163 1.06 -2.42 9.32
CA GLY A 163 1.22 -1.07 8.80
C GLY A 163 2.53 -0.39 9.23
N GLY A 164 3.26 -0.90 10.22
CA GLY A 164 4.47 -0.25 10.74
C GLY A 164 4.18 1.11 11.39
N TRP A 165 3.15 1.17 12.23
CA TRP A 165 2.91 2.32 13.10
C TRP A 165 3.80 2.23 14.35
N SER A 166 4.40 3.37 14.72
CA SER A 166 5.32 3.43 15.87
C SER A 166 4.62 3.26 17.21
N SER A 167 3.34 3.60 17.31
CA SER A 167 2.54 3.48 18.52
C SER A 167 1.12 2.99 18.23
N LEU A 168 0.47 2.38 19.19
CA LEU A 168 -0.95 2.00 19.11
C LEU A 168 -1.84 3.24 18.95
N GLN A 169 -1.51 4.34 19.60
CA GLN A 169 -2.22 5.62 19.47
C GLN A 169 -2.34 6.08 18.00
N SER A 170 -1.31 5.79 17.17
CA SER A 170 -1.33 6.13 15.76
C SER A 170 -2.24 5.22 14.93
N VAL A 171 -2.70 4.11 15.47
CA VAL A 171 -3.63 3.16 14.83
C VAL A 171 -5.07 3.45 15.24
N MET A 172 -5.28 3.91 16.49
CA MET A 172 -6.62 4.17 17.05
C MET A 172 -7.58 4.94 16.13
N PRO A 173 -7.15 6.01 15.41
CA PRO A 173 -8.05 6.73 14.51
C PRO A 173 -8.61 5.91 13.33
N TYR A 174 -8.17 4.67 13.16
CA TYR A 174 -8.63 3.76 12.10
C TYR A 174 -9.48 2.60 12.62
N LEU A 175 -9.75 2.56 13.93
CA LEU A 175 -10.37 1.44 14.63
C LEU A 175 -11.72 1.87 15.22
N ASP A 176 -12.64 2.27 14.35
CA ASP A 176 -14.02 2.53 14.78
C ASP A 176 -14.72 1.16 14.96
N ALA A 177 -15.03 0.80 16.21
CA ALA A 177 -15.86 -0.35 16.50
C ALA A 177 -17.32 -0.02 16.14
N ASN A 178 -17.91 -0.81 15.26
CA ASN A 178 -19.33 -0.73 14.96
C ASN A 178 -20.13 -1.78 15.77
N GLU A 179 -21.47 -1.64 15.82
CA GLU A 179 -22.34 -2.55 16.58
C GLU A 179 -22.23 -4.01 16.13
N GLU A 180 -22.01 -4.27 14.85
CA GLU A 180 -21.85 -5.62 14.31
C GLU A 180 -20.57 -6.28 14.83
N MET A 181 -19.47 -5.53 14.91
CA MET A 181 -18.22 -6.02 15.52
C MET A 181 -18.40 -6.36 16.98
N ILE A 182 -19.18 -5.57 17.73
CA ILE A 182 -19.45 -5.83 19.15
C ILE A 182 -20.28 -7.10 19.29
N LYS A 183 -21.35 -7.27 18.50
CA LYS A 183 -22.17 -8.48 18.49
C LYS A 183 -21.36 -9.72 18.16
N ASN A 184 -20.58 -9.68 17.07
CA ASN A 184 -19.73 -10.80 16.67
C ASN A 184 -18.69 -11.16 17.73
N ALA A 185 -18.13 -10.19 18.44
CA ALA A 185 -17.17 -10.44 19.51
C ALA A 185 -17.83 -11.14 20.71
N LEU A 186 -19.09 -10.84 21.02
CA LEU A 186 -19.84 -11.50 22.10
C LEU A 186 -20.20 -12.96 21.74
N GLU A 187 -20.54 -13.23 20.48
CA GLU A 187 -20.84 -14.59 20.00
C GLU A 187 -19.62 -15.54 20.03
N LEU A 188 -18.40 -15.00 20.07
CA LEU A 188 -17.17 -15.81 20.22
C LEU A 188 -17.01 -16.43 21.61
N GLN A 189 -17.85 -16.07 22.60
CA GLN A 189 -17.82 -16.61 23.96
C GLN A 189 -18.81 -17.77 24.21
N VAL A 190 -19.62 -18.10 23.21
CA VAL A 190 -20.59 -19.20 23.25
C VAL A 190 -20.05 -20.39 22.49
#